data_98d57096999d79b03df71ef7236d3830
#
_entry.id   98d57096999d79b03df71ef7236d3830
#
_cell.length_a   1.000
_cell.length_b   1.000
_cell.length_c   1.000
_cell.angle_alpha   90.00
_cell.angle_beta   90.00
_cell.angle_gamma   90.00
#
_symmetry.space_group_name_H-M   'P 1'
#
loop_
_entity.id
_entity.type
_entity.pdbx_description
1 polymer ?
#
loop_
_entity_poly.entity_id
_entity_poly.type
_entity_poly.pdbx_seq_one_letter_code
_entity_poly.pdbx_strand_id
1 'polypeptide(L)'
;MEIANATAQSAADASASPAITSEYPPPREGDWEARNFQFGAGEVFDRLRLHYTTIGEASGDPVVLLHGTAGSGASFLNPGFAGELFGPGQPLDASRYFIILPDALGAGKSSKPSDSLRARFPRYDYDDMVQAQYRLLTEGLGVRHLRLVIGNSMGGMQTWIWGETYPDFMDGLVPMASLPAAMSGRNWMMRRMLIDAIRWDPGWHGGDYDSQPKWIAAANVFFGIAMNGGTLALQKAAPTCEAADRLVNERLAAPFAADANDFLYQWDASRDYDPGPSLERIRAPVLAINSADDERDPPETGIMERQLARLKSASLHLIPASDETAGHGTVGMAKFWKHELQSFLEQLARRSR
;
A
#
# COMPACT_ATOMS: atom_id res chain seq x y z
N MET A 1 -1.56 13.80 -22.08
CA MET A 1 -2.86 13.16 -21.74
C MET A 1 -2.52 11.81 -21.12
N GLU A 2 -2.09 11.90 -19.84
CA GLU A 2 -1.44 10.81 -19.10
C GLU A 2 -2.42 10.28 -18.05
N ILE A 3 -3.15 9.26 -18.42
CA ILE A 3 -3.91 8.44 -17.46
C ILE A 3 -3.52 7.00 -17.74
N ALA A 4 -2.56 6.45 -17.07
CA ALA A 4 -2.39 5.00 -16.94
C ALA A 4 -1.00 4.54 -16.53
N ASN A 5 -0.41 5.01 -15.46
CA ASN A 5 0.82 4.36 -14.99
C ASN A 5 0.98 4.34 -13.47
N ALA A 6 -0.13 4.22 -12.73
CA ALA A 6 -0.04 4.16 -11.26
C ALA A 6 0.29 2.76 -10.70
N THR A 7 0.49 1.74 -11.54
CA THR A 7 0.76 0.38 -11.06
C THR A 7 1.93 -0.33 -11.72
N ALA A 8 2.64 0.32 -12.64
CA ALA A 8 3.80 -0.27 -13.31
C ALA A 8 5.06 0.61 -13.28
N GLN A 9 5.12 1.60 -12.41
CA GLN A 9 6.24 2.53 -12.35
C GLN A 9 7.04 2.39 -11.08
N SER A 10 7.79 1.31 -10.98
CA SER A 10 8.72 1.11 -9.86
C SER A 10 10.10 0.61 -10.29
N ALA A 11 10.54 0.72 -11.53
CA ALA A 11 11.96 0.48 -11.81
C ALA A 11 12.33 0.71 -13.27
N ALA A 12 12.29 1.92 -13.77
CA ALA A 12 13.15 2.37 -14.88
C ALA A 12 12.90 3.85 -15.14
N ASP A 13 13.67 4.72 -14.54
CA ASP A 13 14.28 5.87 -15.22
C ASP A 13 15.16 6.65 -14.25
N ALA A 14 16.42 6.25 -14.22
CA ALA A 14 17.50 7.17 -13.85
C ALA A 14 17.96 7.93 -15.12
N SER A 15 17.02 8.58 -15.81
CA SER A 15 17.31 9.61 -16.82
C SER A 15 16.64 10.89 -16.37
N ALA A 16 17.43 11.94 -16.19
CA ALA A 16 17.07 13.23 -15.67
C ALA A 16 15.79 13.79 -16.28
N SER A 17 14.66 13.57 -15.60
CA SER A 17 13.48 14.44 -15.74
C SER A 17 13.82 15.81 -15.14
N PRO A 18 13.31 16.93 -15.69
CA PRO A 18 13.54 18.25 -15.13
C PRO A 18 13.10 18.22 -13.67
N ALA A 19 13.97 18.64 -12.76
CA ALA A 19 13.70 18.73 -11.35
C ALA A 19 12.44 19.58 -11.15
N ILE A 20 11.31 18.91 -10.91
CA ILE A 20 10.16 19.56 -10.28
C ILE A 20 10.69 19.94 -8.91
N THR A 21 10.90 21.22 -8.65
CA THR A 21 11.23 21.72 -7.31
C THR A 21 10.03 21.36 -6.43
N SER A 22 10.15 20.24 -5.72
CA SER A 22 9.14 19.84 -4.73
C SER A 22 9.05 20.97 -3.70
N GLU A 23 7.84 21.44 -3.42
CA GLU A 23 7.60 22.47 -2.40
C GLU A 23 7.88 21.97 -0.96
N TYR A 24 8.32 20.73 -0.80
CA TYR A 24 8.62 20.08 0.49
C TYR A 24 10.10 19.66 0.55
N PRO A 25 10.66 19.46 1.78
CA PRO A 25 12.05 19.07 1.96
C PRO A 25 12.42 17.78 1.22
N PRO A 26 13.67 17.64 0.75
CA PRO A 26 14.10 16.43 0.05
C PRO A 26 13.97 15.19 0.94
N PRO A 27 13.53 14.04 0.38
CA PRO A 27 13.48 12.78 1.09
C PRO A 27 14.86 12.34 1.60
N ARG A 28 14.90 11.69 2.76
CA ARG A 28 16.09 11.06 3.34
C ARG A 28 15.84 9.58 3.49
N GLU A 29 16.69 8.76 2.89
CA GLU A 29 16.61 7.29 3.00
C GLU A 29 17.44 6.77 4.16
N GLY A 30 17.04 5.65 4.74
CA GLY A 30 17.77 4.94 5.78
C GLY A 30 17.42 3.46 5.83
N ASP A 31 18.31 2.70 6.45
CA ASP A 31 18.11 1.28 6.74
C ASP A 31 18.23 1.04 8.24
N TRP A 32 17.43 0.12 8.75
CA TRP A 32 17.52 -0.36 10.11
C TRP A 32 17.39 -1.89 10.16
N GLU A 33 18.05 -2.55 11.10
CA GLU A 33 18.00 -3.99 11.24
C GLU A 33 17.29 -4.41 12.54
N ALA A 34 16.14 -5.08 12.38
CA ALA A 34 15.51 -5.78 13.47
C ALA A 34 16.31 -7.04 13.79
N ARG A 35 16.87 -7.10 14.99
CA ARG A 35 17.60 -8.30 15.46
C ARG A 35 16.63 -9.31 16.02
N ASN A 36 16.96 -10.62 15.79
CA ASN A 36 16.16 -11.75 16.27
C ASN A 36 14.66 -11.56 15.98
N PHE A 37 14.34 -11.23 14.73
CA PHE A 37 12.96 -11.07 14.32
C PHE A 37 12.30 -12.42 14.22
N GLN A 38 11.27 -12.64 15.01
CA GLN A 38 10.49 -13.87 14.99
C GLN A 38 9.26 -13.69 14.11
N PHE A 39 9.15 -14.52 13.06
CA PHE A 39 7.98 -14.59 12.19
C PHE A 39 6.84 -15.34 12.88
N GLY A 40 5.59 -15.02 12.52
CA GLY A 40 4.41 -15.75 12.98
C GLY A 40 4.44 -17.24 12.61
N ALA A 41 5.10 -17.61 11.52
CA ALA A 41 5.36 -18.99 11.10
C ALA A 41 6.39 -19.74 11.99
N GLY A 42 7.08 -19.04 12.88
CA GLY A 42 7.98 -19.60 13.91
C GLY A 42 9.47 -19.46 13.59
N GLU A 43 9.86 -19.14 12.37
CA GLU A 43 11.25 -18.90 12.00
C GLU A 43 11.78 -17.60 12.64
N VAL A 44 13.10 -17.57 12.88
CA VAL A 44 13.78 -16.41 13.46
C VAL A 44 14.86 -15.93 12.49
N PHE A 45 14.83 -14.65 12.16
CA PHE A 45 15.91 -13.97 11.44
C PHE A 45 16.80 -13.20 12.40
N ASP A 46 18.10 -13.51 12.39
CA ASP A 46 19.07 -12.79 13.20
C ASP A 46 19.10 -11.30 12.88
N ARG A 47 18.93 -10.95 11.60
CA ARG A 47 19.01 -9.58 11.08
C ARG A 47 18.02 -9.39 9.94
N LEU A 48 16.90 -8.76 10.21
CA LEU A 48 15.90 -8.37 9.23
C LEU A 48 16.09 -6.90 8.87
N ARG A 49 16.58 -6.60 7.65
CA ARG A 49 16.74 -5.23 7.17
C ARG A 49 15.38 -4.64 6.80
N LEU A 50 15.13 -3.44 7.28
CA LEU A 50 13.97 -2.62 6.95
C LEU A 50 14.46 -1.28 6.40
N HIS A 51 14.11 -1.00 5.16
CA HIS A 51 14.38 0.28 4.51
C HIS A 51 13.25 1.26 4.76
N TYR A 52 13.57 2.55 4.81
CA TYR A 52 12.57 3.61 4.96
C TYR A 52 13.04 4.91 4.33
N THR A 53 12.09 5.74 3.98
CA THR A 53 12.30 7.12 3.57
C THR A 53 11.62 8.05 4.57
N THR A 54 12.24 9.19 4.89
CA THR A 54 11.64 10.21 5.76
C THR A 54 11.62 11.57 5.08
N ILE A 55 10.62 12.39 5.44
CA ILE A 55 10.49 13.77 4.99
C ILE A 55 10.11 14.63 6.20
N GLY A 56 10.66 15.83 6.28
CA GLY A 56 10.54 16.69 7.46
C GLY A 56 11.55 16.36 8.54
N GLU A 57 11.51 17.10 9.65
CA GLU A 57 12.43 16.94 10.76
C GLU A 57 11.88 15.95 11.80
N ALA A 58 12.77 15.19 12.45
CA ALA A 58 12.38 14.18 13.46
C ALA A 58 11.69 14.77 14.70
N SER A 59 11.74 16.09 14.89
CA SER A 59 11.00 16.81 15.93
C SER A 59 9.55 17.11 15.57
N GLY A 60 9.14 16.89 14.30
CA GLY A 60 7.75 17.04 13.85
C GLY A 60 6.85 15.92 14.37
N ASP A 61 5.54 16.11 14.25
CA ASP A 61 4.55 15.10 14.63
C ASP A 61 4.70 13.87 13.73
N PRO A 62 4.98 12.65 14.25
CA PRO A 62 5.25 11.49 13.41
C PRO A 62 3.99 10.98 12.71
N VAL A 63 4.09 10.76 11.40
CA VAL A 63 3.05 10.14 10.56
C VAL A 63 3.68 9.01 9.75
N VAL A 64 3.08 7.83 9.76
CA VAL A 64 3.53 6.72 8.94
C VAL A 64 2.57 6.49 7.77
N LEU A 65 3.15 6.32 6.56
CA LEU A 65 2.40 6.00 5.35
C LEU A 65 2.82 4.63 4.82
N LEU A 66 1.85 3.72 4.68
CA LEU A 66 2.05 2.31 4.33
C LEU A 66 1.61 2.05 2.89
N HIS A 67 2.53 1.60 2.05
CA HIS A 67 2.32 1.42 0.61
C HIS A 67 1.51 0.17 0.26
N GLY A 68 0.99 0.12 -0.97
CA GLY A 68 0.28 -1.02 -1.54
C GLY A 68 1.21 -2.17 -1.98
N THR A 69 0.62 -3.33 -2.28
CA THR A 69 1.34 -4.52 -2.81
C THR A 69 2.16 -4.16 -4.04
N ALA A 70 3.36 -4.71 -4.15
CA ALA A 70 4.36 -4.46 -5.20
C ALA A 70 4.89 -3.02 -5.27
N GLY A 71 4.59 -2.18 -4.26
CA GLY A 71 5.13 -0.84 -4.11
C GLY A 71 6.32 -0.77 -3.17
N SER A 72 6.64 0.46 -2.79
CA SER A 72 7.63 0.82 -1.77
C SER A 72 7.22 2.14 -1.13
N GLY A 73 7.90 2.58 -0.08
CA GLY A 73 7.68 3.91 0.49
C GLY A 73 7.82 5.03 -0.54
N ALA A 74 8.74 4.89 -1.50
CA ALA A 74 8.92 5.84 -2.58
C ALA A 74 7.72 5.95 -3.54
N SER A 75 6.79 5.00 -3.55
CA SER A 75 5.58 5.05 -4.38
C SER A 75 4.68 6.26 -4.07
N PHE A 76 4.79 6.82 -2.87
CA PHE A 76 4.07 8.04 -2.48
C PHE A 76 4.71 9.33 -3.00
N LEU A 77 5.99 9.29 -3.46
CA LEU A 77 6.75 10.46 -3.87
C LEU A 77 6.46 10.86 -5.33
N ASN A 78 5.20 11.14 -5.60
CA ASN A 78 4.72 11.55 -6.91
C ASN A 78 3.83 12.82 -6.81
N PRO A 79 3.63 13.56 -7.92
CA PRO A 79 2.86 14.79 -7.89
C PRO A 79 1.41 14.64 -7.40
N GLY A 80 0.76 13.49 -7.71
CA GLY A 80 -0.64 13.24 -7.35
C GLY A 80 -0.84 12.90 -5.88
N PHE A 81 0.22 12.52 -5.15
CA PHE A 81 0.17 12.21 -3.72
C PHE A 81 1.01 13.19 -2.89
N ALA A 82 2.34 13.10 -2.94
CA ALA A 82 3.21 13.98 -2.16
C ALA A 82 3.07 15.45 -2.56
N GLY A 83 2.91 15.73 -3.85
CA GLY A 83 2.68 17.10 -4.35
C GLY A 83 1.38 17.74 -3.86
N GLU A 84 0.39 16.93 -3.49
CA GLU A 84 -0.91 17.38 -2.96
C GLU A 84 -0.96 17.44 -1.41
N LEU A 85 0.01 16.80 -0.73
CA LEU A 85 -0.09 16.57 0.72
C LEU A 85 1.05 17.15 1.55
N PHE A 86 2.30 17.22 1.01
CA PHE A 86 3.49 17.45 1.84
C PHE A 86 4.03 18.87 1.81
N GLY A 87 3.55 19.71 0.90
CA GLY A 87 3.96 21.12 0.78
C GLY A 87 3.41 22.01 1.89
N PRO A 88 3.89 23.27 1.97
CA PRO A 88 3.46 24.24 2.97
C PRO A 88 1.94 24.46 2.98
N GLY A 89 1.31 24.32 4.14
CA GLY A 89 -0.12 24.50 4.32
C GLY A 89 -0.98 23.33 3.83
N GLN A 90 -0.40 22.28 3.26
CA GLN A 90 -1.09 21.06 2.87
C GLN A 90 -1.35 20.16 4.10
N PRO A 91 -2.25 19.16 4.00
CA PRO A 91 -2.66 18.34 5.14
C PRO A 91 -1.52 17.69 5.93
N LEU A 92 -0.47 17.23 5.24
CA LEU A 92 0.72 16.63 5.84
C LEU A 92 1.97 17.49 5.60
N ASP A 93 1.83 18.79 5.79
CA ASP A 93 2.93 19.77 5.66
C ASP A 93 4.21 19.30 6.38
N ALA A 94 5.25 19.02 5.60
CA ALA A 94 6.52 18.47 6.08
C ALA A 94 7.33 19.43 6.99
N SER A 95 6.90 20.69 7.12
CA SER A 95 7.45 21.59 8.13
C SER A 95 6.90 21.33 9.54
N ARG A 96 5.78 20.60 9.64
CA ARG A 96 5.07 20.26 10.89
C ARG A 96 5.14 18.78 11.21
N TYR A 97 5.15 17.94 10.19
CA TYR A 97 5.09 16.49 10.33
C TYR A 97 6.44 15.84 10.01
N PHE A 98 6.76 14.80 10.78
CA PHE A 98 7.80 13.84 10.45
C PHE A 98 7.16 12.68 9.70
N ILE A 99 7.24 12.72 8.36
CA ILE A 99 6.60 11.75 7.48
C ILE A 99 7.54 10.57 7.29
N ILE A 100 7.06 9.37 7.61
CA ILE A 100 7.83 8.11 7.57
C ILE A 100 7.19 7.18 6.55
N LEU A 101 7.95 6.76 5.56
CA LEU A 101 7.55 5.91 4.44
C LEU A 101 8.39 4.63 4.48
N PRO A 102 8.01 3.62 5.28
CA PRO A 102 8.75 2.35 5.31
C PRO A 102 8.49 1.54 4.04
N ASP A 103 9.52 0.85 3.57
CA ASP A 103 9.34 -0.29 2.68
C ASP A 103 8.89 -1.48 3.53
N ALA A 104 7.76 -2.08 3.19
CA ALA A 104 7.26 -3.23 3.92
C ALA A 104 8.25 -4.41 3.84
N LEU A 105 8.25 -5.28 4.85
CA LEU A 105 8.88 -6.58 4.77
C LEU A 105 8.46 -7.29 3.47
N GLY A 106 9.42 -7.80 2.71
CA GLY A 106 9.19 -8.44 1.42
C GLY A 106 9.10 -7.49 0.23
N ALA A 107 9.28 -6.16 0.42
CA ALA A 107 9.13 -5.17 -0.64
C ALA A 107 10.27 -4.15 -0.68
N GLY A 108 10.38 -3.43 -1.79
CA GLY A 108 11.33 -2.35 -1.98
C GLY A 108 12.77 -2.76 -1.70
N LYS A 109 13.44 -2.03 -0.83
CA LYS A 109 14.82 -2.30 -0.36
C LYS A 109 14.84 -3.04 0.99
N SER A 110 13.69 -3.35 1.61
CA SER A 110 13.61 -4.22 2.80
C SER A 110 13.95 -5.66 2.46
N SER A 111 14.29 -6.49 3.48
CA SER A 111 14.58 -7.92 3.30
C SER A 111 13.42 -8.62 2.59
N LYS A 112 13.75 -9.41 1.58
CA LYS A 112 12.79 -10.08 0.69
C LYS A 112 13.37 -11.37 0.10
N PRO A 113 12.55 -12.25 -0.47
CA PRO A 113 12.97 -13.53 -1.05
C PRO A 113 14.13 -13.41 -2.03
N SER A 114 14.09 -12.44 -2.96
CA SER A 114 15.11 -12.27 -4.01
C SER A 114 16.49 -11.85 -3.49
N ASP A 115 16.61 -11.38 -2.25
CA ASP A 115 17.91 -10.96 -1.71
C ASP A 115 18.91 -12.14 -1.63
N SER A 116 18.46 -13.36 -1.27
CA SER A 116 19.32 -14.56 -1.25
C SER A 116 18.58 -15.88 -1.04
N LEU A 117 17.49 -15.89 -0.26
CA LEU A 117 16.83 -17.12 0.18
C LEU A 117 15.80 -17.64 -0.81
N ARG A 118 15.33 -16.82 -1.73
CA ARG A 118 14.32 -17.19 -2.73
C ARG A 118 13.09 -17.82 -2.06
N ALA A 119 12.62 -18.99 -2.53
CA ALA A 119 11.51 -19.72 -1.93
C ALA A 119 11.78 -20.33 -0.54
N ARG A 120 13.00 -20.18 0.01
CA ARG A 120 13.35 -20.53 1.39
C ARG A 120 13.26 -19.36 2.35
N PHE A 121 12.86 -18.19 1.85
CA PHE A 121 12.56 -17.04 2.72
C PHE A 121 11.39 -17.43 3.66
N PRO A 122 11.40 -17.04 4.95
CA PRO A 122 10.29 -17.32 5.84
C PRO A 122 8.96 -16.84 5.27
N ARG A 123 7.94 -17.66 5.44
CA ARG A 123 6.58 -17.20 5.14
C ARG A 123 6.23 -16.10 6.14
N TYR A 124 5.73 -14.97 5.63
CA TYR A 124 5.27 -13.85 6.42
C TYR A 124 3.83 -13.46 6.03
N ASP A 125 3.17 -12.79 6.93
CA ASP A 125 1.84 -12.23 6.75
C ASP A 125 1.80 -10.73 7.09
N TYR A 126 0.62 -10.16 7.14
CA TYR A 126 0.48 -8.74 7.45
C TYR A 126 0.73 -8.40 8.92
N ASP A 127 0.54 -9.33 9.85
CA ASP A 127 0.90 -9.16 11.25
C ASP A 127 2.42 -9.05 11.41
N ASP A 128 3.18 -9.90 10.71
CA ASP A 128 4.64 -9.80 10.64
C ASP A 128 5.11 -8.46 10.08
N MET A 129 4.45 -7.97 9.00
CA MET A 129 4.78 -6.67 8.43
C MET A 129 4.52 -5.53 9.42
N VAL A 130 3.40 -5.55 10.13
CA VAL A 130 3.04 -4.55 11.15
C VAL A 130 3.99 -4.62 12.34
N GLN A 131 4.36 -5.82 12.80
CA GLN A 131 5.36 -6.01 13.83
C GLN A 131 6.72 -5.43 13.42
N ALA A 132 7.16 -5.69 12.19
CA ALA A 132 8.42 -5.16 11.66
C ALA A 132 8.40 -3.62 11.61
N GLN A 133 7.31 -3.03 11.12
CA GLN A 133 7.10 -1.58 11.10
C GLN A 133 7.10 -0.97 12.51
N TYR A 134 6.40 -1.59 13.46
CA TYR A 134 6.38 -1.15 14.85
C TYR A 134 7.79 -1.13 15.47
N ARG A 135 8.58 -2.17 15.26
CA ARG A 135 9.96 -2.24 15.72
C ARG A 135 10.85 -1.19 15.03
N LEU A 136 10.71 -0.98 13.70
CA LEU A 136 11.41 0.09 13.01
C LEU A 136 11.11 1.45 13.64
N LEU A 137 9.84 1.75 13.88
CA LEU A 137 9.43 3.04 14.45
C LEU A 137 9.95 3.23 15.88
N THR A 138 9.79 2.21 16.72
CA THR A 138 10.11 2.33 18.16
C THR A 138 11.59 2.14 18.49
N GLU A 139 12.22 1.10 17.93
CA GLU A 139 13.62 0.74 18.21
C GLU A 139 14.59 1.46 17.26
N GLY A 140 14.21 1.64 15.99
CA GLY A 140 15.04 2.26 14.96
C GLY A 140 14.97 3.78 14.95
N LEU A 141 13.77 4.35 14.99
CA LEU A 141 13.53 5.79 14.86
C LEU A 141 13.20 6.49 16.19
N GLY A 142 13.01 5.74 17.28
CA GLY A 142 12.68 6.30 18.60
C GLY A 142 11.28 6.92 18.70
N VAL A 143 10.38 6.59 17.76
CA VAL A 143 9.01 7.08 17.76
C VAL A 143 8.24 6.40 18.88
N ARG A 144 7.59 7.17 19.74
CA ARG A 144 6.84 6.66 20.90
C ARG A 144 5.33 6.73 20.71
N HIS A 145 4.87 7.52 19.77
CA HIS A 145 3.47 7.72 19.43
C HIS A 145 3.36 8.29 18.03
N LEU A 146 2.31 7.94 17.29
CA LEU A 146 2.04 8.43 15.94
C LEU A 146 0.87 9.41 15.96
N ARG A 147 1.01 10.51 15.26
CA ARG A 147 -0.12 11.38 14.97
C ARG A 147 -1.12 10.68 14.06
N LEU A 148 -0.62 9.90 13.08
CA LEU A 148 -1.47 9.25 12.09
C LEU A 148 -0.79 8.02 11.50
N VAL A 149 -1.60 6.97 11.23
CA VAL A 149 -1.25 5.86 10.34
C VAL A 149 -2.14 5.97 9.11
N ILE A 150 -1.53 6.12 7.94
CA ILE A 150 -2.21 6.12 6.63
C ILE A 150 -1.72 4.92 5.84
N GLY A 151 -2.62 4.19 5.20
CA GLY A 151 -2.21 3.08 4.34
C GLY A 151 -3.08 2.93 3.11
N ASN A 152 -2.44 2.55 2.00
CA ASN A 152 -3.11 2.30 0.73
C ASN A 152 -3.12 0.80 0.42
N SER A 153 -4.28 0.21 0.12
CA SER A 153 -4.43 -1.19 -0.29
C SER A 153 -3.85 -2.15 0.76
N MET A 154 -2.74 -2.85 0.48
CA MET A 154 -1.98 -3.63 1.47
C MET A 154 -1.69 -2.79 2.73
N GLY A 155 -1.19 -1.57 2.57
CA GLY A 155 -0.98 -0.65 3.68
C GLY A 155 -2.27 -0.24 4.39
N GLY A 156 -3.40 -0.16 3.67
CA GLY A 156 -4.73 0.06 4.26
C GLY A 156 -5.16 -1.13 5.13
N MET A 157 -4.92 -2.36 4.67
CA MET A 157 -5.14 -3.57 5.47
C MET A 157 -4.24 -3.60 6.71
N GLN A 158 -2.97 -3.23 6.57
CA GLN A 158 -2.05 -3.09 7.70
C GLN A 158 -2.49 -1.98 8.67
N THR A 159 -3.10 -0.90 8.18
CA THR A 159 -3.62 0.18 9.04
C THR A 159 -4.71 -0.32 10.01
N TRP A 160 -5.57 -1.23 9.57
CA TRP A 160 -6.54 -1.90 10.45
C TRP A 160 -5.84 -2.73 11.53
N ILE A 161 -4.85 -3.54 11.15
CA ILE A 161 -4.05 -4.35 12.08
C ILE A 161 -3.30 -3.45 13.08
N TRP A 162 -2.73 -2.33 12.63
CA TRP A 162 -2.11 -1.34 13.51
C TRP A 162 -3.05 -0.88 14.61
N GLY A 163 -4.29 -0.54 14.27
CA GLY A 163 -5.29 -0.05 15.21
C GLY A 163 -5.70 -1.08 16.26
N GLU A 164 -5.80 -2.36 15.88
CA GLU A 164 -6.19 -3.42 16.81
C GLU A 164 -5.02 -3.97 17.64
N THR A 165 -3.80 -3.96 17.07
CA THR A 165 -2.61 -4.51 17.75
C THR A 165 -1.98 -3.50 18.70
N TYR A 166 -1.93 -2.22 18.29
CA TYR A 166 -1.33 -1.13 19.07
C TYR A 166 -2.32 0.04 19.32
N PRO A 167 -3.49 -0.23 19.97
CA PRO A 167 -4.62 0.71 19.99
C PRO A 167 -4.33 2.08 20.66
N ASP A 168 -3.27 2.17 21.45
CA ASP A 168 -2.87 3.39 22.17
C ASP A 168 -1.66 4.09 21.52
N PHE A 169 -1.18 3.60 20.37
CA PHE A 169 0.06 4.09 19.76
C PHE A 169 -0.19 5.21 18.72
N MET A 170 -1.44 5.52 18.37
CA MET A 170 -1.76 6.55 17.39
C MET A 170 -3.00 7.37 17.75
N ASP A 171 -3.04 8.62 17.25
CA ASP A 171 -4.20 9.50 17.40
C ASP A 171 -5.29 9.23 16.37
N GLY A 172 -4.95 8.72 15.19
CA GLY A 172 -5.91 8.47 14.12
C GLY A 172 -5.42 7.44 13.09
N LEU A 173 -6.38 6.82 12.39
CA LEU A 173 -6.17 5.82 11.35
C LEU A 173 -6.86 6.24 10.06
N VAL A 174 -6.16 6.12 8.92
CA VAL A 174 -6.71 6.35 7.57
C VAL A 174 -6.42 5.15 6.68
N PRO A 175 -7.19 4.05 6.83
CA PRO A 175 -7.12 2.91 5.91
C PRO A 175 -7.79 3.28 4.58
N MET A 176 -7.08 3.09 3.47
CA MET A 176 -7.56 3.40 2.13
C MET A 176 -7.57 2.17 1.23
N ALA A 177 -8.60 2.05 0.36
CA ALA A 177 -8.79 0.95 -0.56
C ALA A 177 -8.59 -0.42 0.11
N SER A 178 -9.33 -0.65 1.20
CA SER A 178 -9.25 -1.86 2.01
C SER A 178 -10.53 -2.07 2.81
N LEU A 179 -10.84 -3.33 3.12
CA LEU A 179 -11.97 -3.71 3.97
C LEU A 179 -11.46 -4.30 5.30
N PRO A 180 -12.06 -3.93 6.44
CA PRO A 180 -11.73 -4.55 7.74
C PRO A 180 -12.48 -5.87 7.94
N ALA A 181 -12.20 -6.84 7.07
CA ALA A 181 -12.82 -8.16 7.07
C ALA A 181 -11.89 -9.19 6.44
N ALA A 182 -12.18 -10.47 6.63
CA ALA A 182 -11.40 -11.57 6.07
C ALA A 182 -11.21 -11.42 4.55
N MET A 183 -9.99 -11.68 4.10
CA MET A 183 -9.68 -11.73 2.67
C MET A 183 -10.54 -12.78 1.97
N SER A 184 -11.38 -12.36 1.02
CA SER A 184 -12.39 -13.24 0.44
C SER A 184 -12.86 -12.78 -0.94
N GLY A 185 -13.83 -13.49 -1.50
CA GLY A 185 -14.54 -13.14 -2.71
C GLY A 185 -13.64 -12.97 -3.93
N ARG A 186 -14.03 -12.05 -4.83
CA ARG A 186 -13.30 -11.77 -6.07
C ARG A 186 -11.86 -11.35 -5.80
N ASN A 187 -11.63 -10.54 -4.74
CA ASN A 187 -10.29 -10.07 -4.39
C ASN A 187 -9.34 -11.24 -4.14
N TRP A 188 -9.74 -12.22 -3.29
CA TRP A 188 -8.90 -13.39 -3.05
C TRP A 188 -8.79 -14.32 -4.27
N MET A 189 -9.89 -14.55 -5.00
CA MET A 189 -9.85 -15.39 -6.20
C MET A 189 -8.83 -14.87 -7.21
N MET A 190 -8.81 -13.57 -7.46
CA MET A 190 -7.88 -12.95 -8.41
C MET A 190 -6.44 -12.95 -7.90
N ARG A 191 -6.20 -12.72 -6.60
CA ARG A 191 -4.88 -12.87 -5.97
C ARG A 191 -4.37 -14.29 -6.10
N ARG A 192 -5.22 -15.28 -5.84
CA ARG A 192 -4.88 -16.69 -5.98
C ARG A 192 -4.49 -17.03 -7.42
N MET A 193 -5.16 -16.46 -8.42
CA MET A 193 -4.78 -16.67 -9.83
C MET A 193 -3.41 -16.09 -10.17
N LEU A 194 -3.03 -14.94 -9.59
CA LEU A 194 -1.66 -14.43 -9.74
C LEU A 194 -0.61 -15.37 -9.12
N ILE A 195 -0.88 -15.84 -7.92
CA ILE A 195 0.00 -16.78 -7.19
C ILE A 195 0.16 -18.06 -8.00
N ASP A 196 -0.95 -18.62 -8.50
CA ASP A 196 -0.93 -19.87 -9.26
C ASP A 196 -0.31 -19.69 -10.65
N ALA A 197 -0.43 -18.52 -11.28
CA ALA A 197 0.27 -18.21 -12.53
C ALA A 197 1.80 -18.30 -12.38
N ILE A 198 2.32 -17.93 -11.20
CA ILE A 198 3.75 -18.13 -10.90
C ILE A 198 4.04 -19.62 -10.66
N ARG A 199 3.26 -20.25 -9.76
CA ARG A 199 3.50 -21.66 -9.35
C ARG A 199 3.37 -22.65 -10.48
N TRP A 200 2.51 -22.39 -11.47
CA TRP A 200 2.30 -23.25 -12.64
C TRP A 200 3.23 -22.93 -13.80
N ASP A 201 3.96 -21.82 -13.77
CA ASP A 201 4.93 -21.51 -14.80
C ASP A 201 6.05 -22.58 -14.79
N PRO A 202 6.30 -23.30 -15.90
CA PRO A 202 7.35 -24.30 -15.95
C PRO A 202 8.75 -23.75 -15.63
N GLY A 203 8.97 -22.45 -15.84
CA GLY A 203 10.23 -21.78 -15.54
C GLY A 203 10.44 -21.42 -14.07
N TRP A 204 9.41 -21.56 -13.21
CA TRP A 204 9.53 -21.18 -11.80
C TRP A 204 10.36 -22.17 -10.95
N HIS A 205 10.35 -23.47 -11.28
CA HIS A 205 11.13 -24.53 -10.64
C HIS A 205 11.03 -24.54 -9.09
N GLY A 206 9.83 -24.27 -8.53
CA GLY A 206 9.66 -24.22 -7.07
C GLY A 206 10.32 -23.01 -6.40
N GLY A 207 10.59 -21.97 -7.17
CA GLY A 207 11.23 -20.73 -6.72
C GLY A 207 12.75 -20.69 -6.92
N ASP A 208 13.33 -21.67 -7.59
CA ASP A 208 14.76 -21.73 -7.91
C ASP A 208 14.97 -21.64 -9.43
N TYR A 209 14.96 -20.44 -9.97
CA TYR A 209 15.02 -20.12 -11.40
C TYR A 209 16.21 -19.22 -11.73
N ASP A 210 16.77 -19.40 -12.94
CA ASP A 210 17.85 -18.56 -13.47
C ASP A 210 17.33 -17.35 -14.25
N SER A 211 16.09 -17.43 -14.75
CA SER A 211 15.38 -16.33 -15.44
C SER A 211 13.95 -16.23 -14.95
N GLN A 212 13.42 -15.01 -14.92
CA GLN A 212 12.05 -14.77 -14.41
C GLN A 212 11.00 -15.60 -15.16
N PRO A 213 10.07 -16.25 -14.44
CA PRO A 213 8.89 -16.89 -15.01
C PRO A 213 8.14 -15.93 -15.94
N LYS A 214 7.62 -16.44 -17.06
CA LYS A 214 7.04 -15.58 -18.11
C LYS A 214 5.56 -15.30 -17.93
N TRP A 215 4.82 -16.20 -17.29
CA TRP A 215 3.36 -16.08 -17.19
C TRP A 215 2.92 -14.96 -16.29
N ILE A 216 3.74 -14.58 -15.31
CA ILE A 216 3.39 -13.53 -14.34
C ILE A 216 3.14 -12.18 -15.01
N ALA A 217 3.86 -11.83 -16.06
CA ALA A 217 3.67 -10.54 -16.75
C ALA A 217 2.25 -10.43 -17.34
N ALA A 218 1.81 -11.45 -18.10
CA ALA A 218 0.47 -11.48 -18.66
C ALA A 218 -0.63 -11.58 -17.58
N ALA A 219 -0.40 -12.39 -16.55
CA ALA A 219 -1.33 -12.52 -15.42
C ALA A 219 -1.49 -11.18 -14.66
N ASN A 220 -0.40 -10.43 -14.48
CA ASN A 220 -0.45 -9.12 -13.84
C ASN A 220 -1.19 -8.07 -14.70
N VAL A 221 -1.01 -8.09 -16.02
CA VAL A 221 -1.78 -7.22 -16.93
C VAL A 221 -3.27 -7.55 -16.86
N PHE A 222 -3.63 -8.84 -16.92
CA PHE A 222 -5.01 -9.29 -16.77
C PHE A 222 -5.61 -8.84 -15.42
N PHE A 223 -4.89 -9.07 -14.33
CA PHE A 223 -5.29 -8.63 -13.00
C PHE A 223 -5.51 -7.10 -12.94
N GLY A 224 -4.57 -6.34 -13.52
CA GLY A 224 -4.64 -4.89 -13.54
C GLY A 224 -5.87 -4.36 -14.29
N ILE A 225 -6.27 -5.02 -15.39
CA ILE A 225 -7.49 -4.67 -16.14
C ILE A 225 -8.74 -5.06 -15.34
N ALA A 226 -8.76 -6.26 -14.76
CA ALA A 226 -9.94 -6.81 -14.09
C ALA A 226 -10.21 -6.20 -12.70
N MET A 227 -9.17 -5.67 -12.03
CA MET A 227 -9.22 -5.38 -10.59
C MET A 227 -8.63 -4.01 -10.20
N ASN A 228 -8.28 -3.14 -11.16
CA ASN A 228 -7.55 -1.92 -10.80
C ASN A 228 -7.79 -0.72 -11.72
N GLY A 229 -8.77 -0.74 -12.59
CA GLY A 229 -8.89 0.28 -13.62
C GLY A 229 -10.05 1.26 -13.49
N GLY A 230 -11.15 0.83 -12.90
CA GLY A 230 -12.43 1.55 -12.96
C GLY A 230 -13.07 1.48 -14.36
N THR A 231 -14.34 1.06 -14.40
CA THR A 231 -15.04 0.80 -15.68
C THR A 231 -15.13 2.05 -16.56
N LEU A 232 -15.45 3.22 -15.96
CA LEU A 232 -15.63 4.47 -16.73
C LEU A 232 -14.31 4.97 -17.32
N ALA A 233 -13.22 4.91 -16.54
CA ALA A 233 -11.90 5.32 -17.00
C ALA A 233 -11.36 4.41 -18.11
N LEU A 234 -11.54 3.08 -17.97
CA LEU A 234 -11.14 2.12 -19.00
C LEU A 234 -11.97 2.30 -20.28
N GLN A 235 -13.27 2.53 -20.19
CA GLN A 235 -14.11 2.80 -21.36
C GLN A 235 -13.71 4.08 -22.07
N LYS A 236 -13.34 5.13 -21.32
CA LYS A 236 -12.82 6.38 -21.88
C LYS A 236 -11.46 6.20 -22.57
N ALA A 237 -10.56 5.41 -21.96
CA ALA A 237 -9.22 5.15 -22.51
C ALA A 237 -9.26 4.23 -23.74
N ALA A 238 -10.21 3.29 -23.79
CA ALA A 238 -10.32 2.25 -24.83
C ALA A 238 -11.75 2.16 -25.39
N PRO A 239 -12.25 3.22 -26.09
CA PRO A 239 -13.64 3.27 -26.58
C PRO A 239 -13.89 2.38 -27.80
N THR A 240 -12.86 1.82 -28.43
CA THR A 240 -12.95 0.91 -29.60
C THR A 240 -12.02 -0.29 -29.41
N CYS A 241 -12.24 -1.37 -30.19
CA CYS A 241 -11.36 -2.55 -30.16
C CYS A 241 -9.90 -2.16 -30.45
N GLU A 242 -9.64 -1.29 -31.43
CA GLU A 242 -8.30 -0.86 -31.79
C GLU A 242 -7.61 -0.05 -30.68
N ALA A 243 -8.38 0.73 -29.92
CA ALA A 243 -7.87 1.45 -28.75
C ALA A 243 -7.59 0.47 -27.60
N ALA A 244 -8.45 -0.52 -27.38
CA ALA A 244 -8.25 -1.56 -26.38
C ALA A 244 -7.03 -2.42 -26.70
N ASP A 245 -6.86 -2.84 -27.97
CA ASP A 245 -5.70 -3.61 -28.41
C ASP A 245 -4.40 -2.85 -28.18
N ARG A 246 -4.36 -1.54 -28.52
CA ARG A 246 -3.18 -0.70 -28.25
C ARG A 246 -2.86 -0.65 -26.76
N LEU A 247 -3.85 -0.38 -25.91
CA LEU A 247 -3.67 -0.29 -24.46
C LEU A 247 -3.16 -1.61 -23.86
N VAL A 248 -3.71 -2.75 -24.30
CA VAL A 248 -3.26 -4.08 -23.85
C VAL A 248 -1.83 -4.35 -24.34
N ASN A 249 -1.53 -4.07 -25.62
CA ASN A 249 -0.19 -4.26 -26.16
C ASN A 249 0.87 -3.40 -25.46
N GLU A 250 0.56 -2.13 -25.15
CA GLU A 250 1.44 -1.25 -24.37
C GLU A 250 1.73 -1.83 -23.00
N ARG A 251 0.70 -2.31 -22.28
CA ARG A 251 0.86 -2.92 -20.96
C ARG A 251 1.66 -4.22 -21.00
N LEU A 252 1.47 -5.06 -22.02
CA LEU A 252 2.22 -6.31 -22.19
C LEU A 252 3.66 -6.07 -22.63
N ALA A 253 3.94 -4.99 -23.36
CA ALA A 253 5.28 -4.61 -23.76
C ALA A 253 6.07 -3.92 -22.63
N ALA A 254 5.39 -3.40 -21.60
CA ALA A 254 6.04 -2.79 -20.46
C ALA A 254 6.89 -3.84 -19.69
N PRO A 255 8.13 -3.52 -19.28
CA PRO A 255 8.94 -4.44 -18.51
C PRO A 255 8.27 -4.83 -17.19
N PHE A 256 8.17 -6.14 -16.93
CA PHE A 256 7.80 -6.63 -15.61
C PHE A 256 9.08 -6.77 -14.78
N ALA A 257 9.33 -5.78 -13.92
CA ALA A 257 10.58 -5.67 -13.18
C ALA A 257 10.58 -6.42 -11.83
N ALA A 258 9.42 -6.92 -11.37
CA ALA A 258 9.33 -7.61 -10.10
C ALA A 258 9.93 -9.01 -10.18
N ASP A 259 10.60 -9.45 -9.10
CA ASP A 259 10.99 -10.85 -8.93
C ASP A 259 9.75 -11.70 -8.63
N ALA A 260 9.65 -12.88 -9.25
CA ALA A 260 8.47 -13.74 -9.12
C ALA A 260 8.25 -14.26 -7.68
N ASN A 261 9.32 -14.55 -6.94
CA ASN A 261 9.20 -14.99 -5.56
C ASN A 261 8.76 -13.81 -4.66
N ASP A 262 9.36 -12.62 -4.82
CA ASP A 262 8.94 -11.42 -4.07
C ASP A 262 7.45 -11.13 -4.31
N PHE A 263 7.03 -11.19 -5.56
CA PHE A 263 5.64 -10.94 -5.94
C PHE A 263 4.69 -12.00 -5.37
N LEU A 264 5.04 -13.27 -5.47
CA LEU A 264 4.27 -14.38 -4.89
C LEU A 264 4.08 -14.21 -3.39
N TYR A 265 5.17 -13.96 -2.65
CA TYR A 265 5.14 -13.81 -1.21
C TYR A 265 4.29 -12.62 -0.76
N GLN A 266 4.41 -11.47 -1.43
CA GLN A 266 3.61 -10.29 -1.12
C GLN A 266 2.10 -10.52 -1.31
N TRP A 267 1.71 -11.24 -2.37
CA TRP A 267 0.29 -11.57 -2.60
C TRP A 267 -0.21 -12.63 -1.62
N ASP A 268 0.61 -13.65 -1.34
CA ASP A 268 0.23 -14.73 -0.41
C ASP A 268 0.17 -14.25 1.05
N ALA A 269 0.95 -13.23 1.43
CA ALA A 269 0.92 -12.61 2.76
C ALA A 269 -0.46 -12.10 3.19
N SER A 270 -1.36 -11.84 2.25
CA SER A 270 -2.74 -11.43 2.52
C SER A 270 -3.71 -12.56 2.81
N ARG A 271 -3.30 -13.82 2.69
CA ARG A 271 -4.18 -15.01 2.80
C ARG A 271 -4.97 -15.04 4.10
N ASP A 272 -4.28 -14.81 5.19
CA ASP A 272 -4.79 -14.99 6.54
C ASP A 272 -5.25 -13.64 7.16
N TYR A 273 -5.32 -12.58 6.34
CA TYR A 273 -5.78 -11.27 6.78
C TYR A 273 -7.26 -11.32 7.19
N ASP A 274 -7.53 -11.03 8.47
CA ASP A 274 -8.89 -10.86 9.02
C ASP A 274 -8.87 -10.03 10.31
N PRO A 275 -8.98 -8.72 10.25
CA PRO A 275 -9.10 -7.87 11.44
C PRO A 275 -10.49 -7.93 12.08
N GLY A 276 -11.49 -8.53 11.40
CA GLY A 276 -12.87 -8.56 11.84
C GLY A 276 -13.06 -9.01 13.31
N PRO A 277 -12.44 -10.11 13.77
CA PRO A 277 -12.59 -10.60 15.14
C PRO A 277 -12.12 -9.63 16.24
N SER A 278 -11.16 -8.74 15.93
CA SER A 278 -10.53 -7.85 16.91
C SER A 278 -10.83 -6.36 16.67
N LEU A 279 -11.71 -6.05 15.72
CA LEU A 279 -11.94 -4.69 15.21
C LEU A 279 -12.34 -3.70 16.34
N GLU A 280 -13.12 -4.13 17.35
CA GLU A 280 -13.52 -3.29 18.48
C GLU A 280 -12.38 -2.90 19.42
N ARG A 281 -11.20 -3.49 19.27
CA ARG A 281 -10.00 -3.08 20.00
C ARG A 281 -9.48 -1.73 19.54
N ILE A 282 -9.82 -1.31 18.32
CA ILE A 282 -9.45 0.00 17.77
C ILE A 282 -10.06 1.12 18.63
N ARG A 283 -9.18 1.96 19.17
CA ARG A 283 -9.57 3.11 20.03
C ARG A 283 -9.47 4.44 19.30
N ALA A 284 -8.50 4.55 18.42
CA ALA A 284 -8.29 5.75 17.61
C ALA A 284 -9.48 6.00 16.66
N PRO A 285 -9.86 7.24 16.41
CA PRO A 285 -10.77 7.58 15.33
C PRO A 285 -10.28 7.05 13.98
N VAL A 286 -11.22 6.65 13.11
CA VAL A 286 -10.95 6.09 11.80
C VAL A 286 -11.63 6.94 10.72
N LEU A 287 -10.86 7.33 9.69
CA LEU A 287 -11.35 7.81 8.41
C LEU A 287 -11.02 6.78 7.34
N ALA A 288 -11.97 5.92 6.98
CA ALA A 288 -11.82 5.01 5.87
C ALA A 288 -12.06 5.75 4.54
N ILE A 289 -11.21 5.50 3.52
CA ILE A 289 -11.33 6.14 2.20
C ILE A 289 -11.32 5.05 1.14
N ASN A 290 -12.43 4.91 0.41
CA ASN A 290 -12.55 3.95 -0.70
C ASN A 290 -13.15 4.63 -1.93
N SER A 291 -13.03 4.01 -3.10
CA SER A 291 -13.66 4.46 -4.33
C SER A 291 -14.90 3.62 -4.65
N ALA A 292 -15.94 4.26 -5.16
CA ALA A 292 -17.20 3.58 -5.51
C ALA A 292 -17.06 2.63 -6.70
N ASP A 293 -15.99 2.78 -7.49
CA ASP A 293 -15.64 1.92 -8.63
C ASP A 293 -14.48 0.96 -8.33
N ASP A 294 -14.18 0.71 -7.05
CA ASP A 294 -13.14 -0.23 -6.64
C ASP A 294 -13.63 -1.68 -6.79
N GLU A 295 -13.06 -2.42 -7.72
CA GLU A 295 -13.41 -3.81 -8.00
C GLU A 295 -12.90 -4.79 -6.94
N ARG A 296 -11.92 -4.40 -6.11
CA ARG A 296 -11.37 -5.23 -5.01
C ARG A 296 -12.20 -5.10 -3.74
N ASP A 297 -12.68 -3.90 -3.46
CA ASP A 297 -13.39 -3.54 -2.25
C ASP A 297 -14.77 -2.95 -2.59
N PRO A 298 -15.62 -3.67 -3.36
CA PRO A 298 -16.83 -3.15 -3.96
C PRO A 298 -17.87 -2.76 -2.89
N PRO A 299 -18.39 -1.50 -2.95
CA PRO A 299 -19.28 -0.97 -1.92
C PRO A 299 -20.62 -1.70 -1.84
N GLU A 300 -21.10 -2.31 -2.94
CA GLU A 300 -22.36 -3.07 -2.98
C GLU A 300 -22.38 -4.27 -2.03
N THR A 301 -21.21 -4.72 -1.53
CA THR A 301 -21.15 -5.76 -0.50
C THR A 301 -21.65 -5.27 0.87
N GLY A 302 -21.66 -3.96 1.11
CA GLY A 302 -22.01 -3.34 2.39
C GLY A 302 -21.11 -3.78 3.56
N ILE A 303 -19.92 -4.36 3.27
CA ILE A 303 -19.01 -4.85 4.32
C ILE A 303 -18.45 -3.67 5.10
N MET A 304 -17.99 -2.62 4.42
CA MET A 304 -17.38 -1.47 5.05
C MET A 304 -18.32 -0.83 6.07
N GLU A 305 -19.56 -0.54 5.69
CA GLU A 305 -20.55 0.12 6.54
C GLU A 305 -20.88 -0.74 7.77
N ARG A 306 -21.07 -2.05 7.58
CA ARG A 306 -21.34 -2.96 8.70
C ARG A 306 -20.18 -3.02 9.69
N GLN A 307 -18.94 -3.02 9.21
CA GLN A 307 -17.77 -3.08 10.08
C GLN A 307 -17.50 -1.75 10.77
N LEU A 308 -17.65 -0.62 10.07
CA LEU A 308 -17.50 0.71 10.69
C LEU A 308 -18.51 0.96 11.80
N ALA A 309 -19.74 0.44 11.67
CA ALA A 309 -20.77 0.54 12.71
C ALA A 309 -20.37 -0.12 14.04
N ARG A 310 -19.36 -0.99 14.06
CA ARG A 310 -18.82 -1.62 15.28
C ARG A 310 -17.79 -0.74 15.99
N LEU A 311 -17.28 0.30 15.33
CA LEU A 311 -16.26 1.19 15.88
C LEU A 311 -16.90 2.38 16.62
N LYS A 312 -16.26 2.84 17.67
CA LYS A 312 -16.75 3.98 18.47
C LYS A 312 -16.70 5.33 17.74
N SER A 313 -15.74 5.48 16.83
CA SER A 313 -15.50 6.71 16.09
C SER A 313 -14.91 6.36 14.72
N ALA A 314 -15.79 6.25 13.74
CA ALA A 314 -15.37 5.94 12.37
C ALA A 314 -16.25 6.68 11.36
N SER A 315 -15.66 7.03 10.23
CA SER A 315 -16.33 7.60 9.07
C SER A 315 -15.81 6.98 7.78
N LEU A 316 -16.65 6.97 6.75
CA LEU A 316 -16.31 6.56 5.40
C LEU A 316 -16.38 7.76 4.46
N HIS A 317 -15.29 8.03 3.75
CA HIS A 317 -15.30 8.84 2.54
C HIS A 317 -15.30 7.91 1.33
N LEU A 318 -16.45 7.73 0.70
CA LEU A 318 -16.60 6.96 -0.54
C LEU A 318 -16.51 7.91 -1.73
N ILE A 319 -15.39 7.87 -2.45
CA ILE A 319 -15.15 8.70 -3.63
C ILE A 319 -16.10 8.26 -4.75
N PRO A 320 -16.95 9.15 -5.30
CA PRO A 320 -17.88 8.80 -6.37
C PRO A 320 -17.14 8.33 -7.63
N ALA A 321 -17.66 7.29 -8.28
CA ALA A 321 -17.14 6.83 -9.57
C ALA A 321 -17.25 7.91 -10.65
N SER A 322 -16.21 8.08 -11.43
CA SER A 322 -16.15 9.01 -12.55
C SER A 322 -15.19 8.53 -13.63
N ASP A 323 -15.08 9.24 -14.73
CA ASP A 323 -14.07 8.98 -15.77
C ASP A 323 -12.67 9.52 -15.42
N GLU A 324 -12.53 10.16 -14.26
CA GLU A 324 -11.25 10.58 -13.67
C GLU A 324 -10.78 9.65 -12.55
N THR A 325 -11.66 8.79 -12.01
CA THR A 325 -11.30 7.77 -11.03
C THR A 325 -10.66 6.56 -11.72
N ALA A 326 -9.95 5.75 -10.97
CA ALA A 326 -9.17 4.61 -11.48
C ALA A 326 -9.43 3.35 -10.63
N GLY A 327 -10.69 3.11 -10.23
CA GLY A 327 -11.06 1.97 -9.38
C GLY A 327 -10.22 1.93 -8.12
N HIS A 328 -9.60 0.79 -7.84
CA HIS A 328 -8.70 0.59 -6.70
C HIS A 328 -7.52 1.59 -6.64
N GLY A 329 -7.07 2.11 -7.79
CA GLY A 329 -5.98 3.10 -7.86
C GLY A 329 -6.37 4.52 -7.48
N THR A 330 -7.66 4.82 -7.35
CA THR A 330 -8.17 6.19 -7.11
C THR A 330 -7.58 6.82 -5.85
N VAL A 331 -7.40 6.06 -4.78
CA VAL A 331 -6.86 6.57 -3.50
C VAL A 331 -5.40 7.04 -3.60
N GLY A 332 -4.67 6.64 -4.65
CA GLY A 332 -3.36 7.20 -4.96
C GLY A 332 -3.38 8.65 -5.45
N MET A 333 -4.56 9.18 -5.80
CA MET A 333 -4.76 10.55 -6.24
C MET A 333 -5.38 11.40 -5.12
N ALA A 334 -4.53 12.05 -4.33
CA ALA A 334 -4.95 12.77 -3.13
C ALA A 334 -5.93 13.92 -3.39
N LYS A 335 -6.01 14.43 -4.62
CA LYS A 335 -6.99 15.45 -5.03
C LYS A 335 -8.43 15.09 -4.68
N PHE A 336 -8.77 13.79 -4.61
CA PHE A 336 -10.11 13.31 -4.33
C PHE A 336 -10.47 13.25 -2.85
N TRP A 337 -9.49 13.34 -1.92
CA TRP A 337 -9.73 13.12 -0.50
C TRP A 337 -8.88 13.99 0.46
N LYS A 338 -7.98 14.84 -0.05
CA LYS A 338 -7.12 15.67 0.81
C LYS A 338 -7.90 16.59 1.75
N HIS A 339 -9.09 17.05 1.36
CA HIS A 339 -9.93 17.91 2.19
C HIS A 339 -10.54 17.15 3.37
N GLU A 340 -10.93 15.91 3.17
CA GLU A 340 -11.42 15.01 4.21
C GLU A 340 -10.31 14.69 5.21
N LEU A 341 -9.09 14.43 4.71
CA LEU A 341 -7.93 14.25 5.57
C LEU A 341 -7.64 15.51 6.41
N GLN A 342 -7.67 16.70 5.80
CA GLN A 342 -7.49 17.96 6.52
C GLN A 342 -8.52 18.11 7.63
N SER A 343 -9.80 17.90 7.32
CA SER A 343 -10.89 17.97 8.29
C SER A 343 -10.74 16.96 9.43
N PHE A 344 -10.27 15.75 9.10
CA PHE A 344 -10.00 14.70 10.09
C PHE A 344 -8.86 15.08 11.04
N LEU A 345 -7.76 15.61 10.52
CA LEU A 345 -6.62 16.08 11.32
C LEU A 345 -7.03 17.22 12.27
N GLU A 346 -7.91 18.14 11.84
CA GLU A 346 -8.47 19.20 12.68
C GLU A 346 -9.35 18.64 13.82
N GLN A 347 -10.14 17.59 13.54
CA GLN A 347 -10.93 16.90 14.57
C GLN A 347 -10.04 16.23 15.61
N LEU A 348 -8.96 15.55 15.18
CA LEU A 348 -7.98 14.95 16.08
C LEU A 348 -7.32 16.01 16.98
N ALA A 349 -6.97 17.18 16.44
CA ALA A 349 -6.37 18.27 17.21
C ALA A 349 -7.29 18.86 18.29
N ARG A 350 -8.61 18.81 18.09
CA ARG A 350 -9.60 19.25 19.10
C ARG A 350 -9.77 18.25 20.25
N ARG A 351 -9.56 16.97 20.00
CA ARG A 351 -9.66 15.90 21.01
C ARG A 351 -8.44 15.81 21.94
N SER A 352 -7.30 16.31 21.49
CA SER A 352 -6.03 16.31 22.25
C SER A 352 -5.91 17.53 23.19
N ARG A 353 -6.86 18.46 23.14
CA ARG A 353 -6.98 19.63 24.04
C ARG A 353 -7.99 19.34 25.15
#